data_eff5783256af4e1a2b08ad82dfe9da02
#
_entry.id   eff5783256af4e1a2b08ad82dfe9da02
#
_cell.length_a   1.000
_cell.length_b   1.000
_cell.length_c   1.000
_cell.angle_alpha   90.00
_cell.angle_beta   90.00
_cell.angle_gamma   90.00
#
_symmetry.space_group_name_H-M   'P 1'
#
loop_
_entity.id
_entity.type
_entity.pdbx_description
1 polymer ?
#
loop_
_entity_poly.entity_id
_entity_poly.type
_entity_poly.pdbx_seq_one_letter_code
_entity_poly.pdbx_strand_id
1 'polypeptide(L)'
;MSCEKEFVKKVIPGVKNIIIVASGKGGVGKSTVAATLATSLVMQGYSTGLLDADIYGPSLPVLFDIQESRPIVIEEAGVTKIEPIIRLGIKLMSIGLFIDPVKAAIWRGPLAASGMKQMIDQTEWGELDYLIIDTPPGTGDIHISLLQEYNIGGVIIVTTPQTLSTGDVQKAISLYSETKIGVPVLGVIENMSWFTPEKHPEEKYFLFGKGGGESLAKRFNVELLAQIPLNEKICEECDYGKLLAVLESKGIKDTFANIIKKINQELPV
;
A
#
# COMPACT_ATOMS: atom_id res chain seq x y z
N MET A 1 1.46 27.61 -28.57
CA MET A 1 0.45 26.53 -28.51
C MET A 1 1.20 25.28 -28.13
N SER A 2 1.27 24.94 -26.85
CA SER A 2 1.84 23.68 -26.35
C SER A 2 0.79 22.59 -26.58
N CYS A 3 1.12 21.64 -27.43
CA CYS A 3 0.32 20.42 -27.64
C CYS A 3 0.35 19.64 -26.28
N GLU A 4 -0.69 19.80 -25.50
CA GLU A 4 -0.88 18.97 -24.31
C GLU A 4 -1.14 17.55 -24.82
N LYS A 5 -0.15 16.66 -24.70
CA LYS A 5 -0.37 15.23 -24.88
C LYS A 5 -1.32 14.78 -23.79
N GLU A 6 -2.57 14.53 -24.11
CA GLU A 6 -3.44 13.73 -23.26
C GLU A 6 -2.78 12.37 -23.03
N PHE A 7 -2.34 12.11 -21.83
CA PHE A 7 -1.82 10.79 -21.45
C PHE A 7 -3.01 9.83 -21.35
N VAL A 8 -3.16 8.97 -22.35
CA VAL A 8 -4.11 7.86 -22.26
C VAL A 8 -3.57 6.89 -21.22
N LYS A 9 -4.20 6.87 -20.05
CA LYS A 9 -3.82 6.00 -18.95
C LYS A 9 -4.13 4.53 -19.28
N LYS A 10 -3.21 3.66 -18.94
CA LYS A 10 -3.37 2.21 -19.10
C LYS A 10 -4.39 1.66 -18.10
N VAL A 11 -5.20 0.75 -18.57
CA VAL A 11 -6.04 -0.13 -17.75
C VAL A 11 -5.34 -1.49 -17.69
N ILE A 12 -5.19 -2.05 -16.50
CA ILE A 12 -4.66 -3.41 -16.35
C ILE A 12 -5.81 -4.38 -16.64
N PRO A 13 -5.65 -5.28 -17.62
CA PRO A 13 -6.72 -6.21 -17.97
C PRO A 13 -7.19 -7.03 -16.76
N GLY A 14 -8.50 -7.09 -16.54
CA GLY A 14 -9.12 -7.85 -15.45
C GLY A 14 -9.07 -7.16 -14.08
N VAL A 15 -8.38 -6.03 -13.91
CA VAL A 15 -8.30 -5.31 -12.63
C VAL A 15 -9.33 -4.16 -12.62
N LYS A 16 -10.32 -4.25 -11.71
CA LYS A 16 -11.37 -3.23 -11.60
C LYS A 16 -10.87 -1.94 -10.94
N ASN A 17 -10.22 -2.06 -9.79
CA ASN A 17 -9.76 -0.92 -9.01
C ASN A 17 -8.30 -1.04 -8.59
N ILE A 18 -7.52 0.03 -8.77
CA ILE A 18 -6.14 0.14 -8.29
C ILE A 18 -6.12 1.13 -7.15
N ILE A 19 -5.60 0.71 -5.98
CA ILE A 19 -5.46 1.55 -4.79
C ILE A 19 -3.98 1.64 -4.42
N ILE A 20 -3.46 2.85 -4.36
CA ILE A 20 -2.12 3.11 -3.85
C ILE A 20 -2.15 3.27 -2.34
N VAL A 21 -1.24 2.61 -1.63
CA VAL A 21 -0.93 2.89 -0.22
C VAL A 21 0.38 3.64 -0.17
N ALA A 22 0.33 4.88 0.31
CA ALA A 22 1.46 5.80 0.30
C ALA A 22 1.74 6.38 1.69
N SER A 23 2.95 6.89 1.88
CA SER A 23 3.33 7.60 3.11
C SER A 23 4.33 8.71 2.83
N GLY A 24 4.34 9.75 3.66
CA GLY A 24 5.31 10.84 3.54
C GLY A 24 6.73 10.44 3.93
N LYS A 25 6.89 9.46 4.84
CA LYS A 25 8.19 8.97 5.33
C LYS A 25 8.19 7.48 5.59
N GLY A 26 9.38 6.89 5.72
CA GLY A 26 9.56 5.49 6.13
C GLY A 26 9.23 5.24 7.60
N GLY A 27 8.97 3.96 7.94
CA GLY A 27 8.77 3.53 9.32
C GLY A 27 7.39 3.83 9.93
N VAL A 28 6.40 4.26 9.13
CA VAL A 28 5.03 4.52 9.61
C VAL A 28 4.14 3.26 9.60
N GLY A 29 4.65 2.11 9.15
CA GLY A 29 3.89 0.86 9.04
C GLY A 29 3.04 0.77 7.76
N LYS A 30 3.40 1.50 6.71
CA LYS A 30 2.71 1.52 5.42
C LYS A 30 2.49 0.11 4.85
N SER A 31 3.56 -0.69 4.74
CA SER A 31 3.51 -2.05 4.17
C SER A 31 2.67 -3.00 5.02
N THR A 32 2.73 -2.89 6.35
CA THR A 32 1.85 -3.63 7.27
C THR A 32 0.39 -3.28 7.04
N VAL A 33 0.06 -1.99 6.88
CA VAL A 33 -1.30 -1.53 6.58
C VAL A 33 -1.76 -2.04 5.22
N ALA A 34 -0.91 -1.97 4.18
CA ALA A 34 -1.22 -2.48 2.84
C ALA A 34 -1.50 -3.99 2.85
N ALA A 35 -0.63 -4.77 3.52
CA ALA A 35 -0.77 -6.22 3.66
C ALA A 35 -2.03 -6.60 4.46
N THR A 36 -2.30 -5.91 5.56
CA THR A 36 -3.49 -6.14 6.39
C THR A 36 -4.77 -5.78 5.63
N LEU A 37 -4.75 -4.69 4.85
CA LEU A 37 -5.87 -4.28 4.00
C LEU A 37 -6.16 -5.34 2.93
N ALA A 38 -5.14 -5.80 2.20
CA ALA A 38 -5.28 -6.83 1.18
C ALA A 38 -5.82 -8.14 1.77
N THR A 39 -5.32 -8.58 2.93
CA THR A 39 -5.80 -9.76 3.63
C THR A 39 -7.25 -9.60 4.07
N SER A 40 -7.62 -8.42 4.57
CA SER A 40 -8.99 -8.11 4.99
C SER A 40 -9.98 -8.09 3.81
N LEU A 41 -9.56 -7.61 2.64
CA LEU A 41 -10.35 -7.66 1.42
C LEU A 41 -10.67 -9.10 1.02
N VAL A 42 -9.67 -9.98 0.99
CA VAL A 42 -9.88 -11.42 0.69
C VAL A 42 -10.81 -12.07 1.70
N MET A 43 -10.66 -11.76 3.00
CA MET A 43 -11.56 -12.29 4.04
C MET A 43 -13.02 -11.84 3.86
N GLN A 44 -13.27 -10.72 3.18
CA GLN A 44 -14.61 -10.25 2.81
C GLN A 44 -15.09 -10.75 1.45
N GLY A 45 -14.31 -11.60 0.77
CA GLY A 45 -14.69 -12.26 -0.48
C GLY A 45 -14.26 -11.52 -1.75
N TYR A 46 -13.45 -10.45 -1.64
CA TYR A 46 -12.94 -9.72 -2.81
C TYR A 46 -11.69 -10.42 -3.39
N SER A 47 -11.65 -10.55 -4.71
CA SER A 47 -10.44 -10.98 -5.42
C SER A 47 -9.40 -9.85 -5.38
N THR A 48 -8.23 -10.14 -4.76
CA THR A 48 -7.27 -9.11 -4.41
C THR A 48 -5.86 -9.46 -4.86
N GLY A 49 -5.17 -8.47 -5.46
CA GLY A 49 -3.75 -8.48 -5.70
C GLY A 49 -3.03 -7.48 -4.80
N LEU A 50 -1.77 -7.75 -4.50
CA LEU A 50 -0.91 -6.82 -3.75
C LEU A 50 0.47 -6.78 -4.40
N LEU A 51 0.87 -5.59 -4.84
CA LEU A 51 2.19 -5.31 -5.40
C LEU A 51 3.01 -4.50 -4.40
N ASP A 52 4.19 -5.00 -4.06
CA ASP A 52 5.23 -4.26 -3.34
C ASP A 52 6.12 -3.53 -4.36
N ALA A 53 5.96 -2.24 -4.45
CA ALA A 53 6.74 -1.36 -5.30
C ALA A 53 7.87 -0.64 -4.52
N ASP A 54 8.07 -0.95 -3.24
CA ASP A 54 9.18 -0.41 -2.44
C ASP A 54 10.48 -1.18 -2.72
N ILE A 55 11.16 -0.78 -3.78
CA ILE A 55 12.40 -1.42 -4.25
C ILE A 55 13.53 -1.33 -3.23
N TYR A 56 13.51 -0.29 -2.40
CA TYR A 56 14.59 -0.02 -1.44
C TYR A 56 14.44 -0.79 -0.13
N GLY A 57 13.23 -1.22 0.20
CA GLY A 57 12.92 -1.96 1.41
C GLY A 57 11.72 -2.88 1.26
N PRO A 58 11.80 -3.87 0.33
CA PRO A 58 10.67 -4.75 0.07
C PRO A 58 10.30 -5.54 1.33
N SER A 59 9.10 -5.35 1.84
CA SER A 59 8.63 -5.90 3.11
C SER A 59 7.66 -7.07 2.92
N LEU A 60 6.98 -7.16 1.79
CA LEU A 60 5.97 -8.19 1.55
C LEU A 60 6.50 -9.62 1.66
N PRO A 61 7.71 -9.95 1.16
CA PRO A 61 8.22 -11.30 1.31
C PRO A 61 8.27 -11.77 2.77
N VAL A 62 8.63 -10.88 3.70
CA VAL A 62 8.66 -11.18 5.14
C VAL A 62 7.24 -11.27 5.70
N LEU A 63 6.39 -10.27 5.41
CA LEU A 63 5.02 -10.18 5.93
C LEU A 63 4.15 -11.39 5.55
N PHE A 64 4.44 -12.05 4.44
CA PHE A 64 3.70 -13.22 3.96
C PHE A 64 4.44 -14.55 4.08
N ASP A 65 5.63 -14.56 4.69
CA ASP A 65 6.48 -15.75 4.82
C ASP A 65 6.73 -16.44 3.46
N ILE A 66 7.20 -15.65 2.47
CA ILE A 66 7.47 -16.09 1.10
C ILE A 66 8.88 -15.70 0.60
N GLN A 67 9.84 -15.46 1.50
CA GLN A 67 11.19 -15.01 1.14
C GLN A 67 11.91 -15.99 0.21
N GLU A 68 11.67 -17.28 0.40
CA GLU A 68 12.25 -18.35 -0.41
C GLU A 68 11.46 -18.65 -1.70
N SER A 69 10.28 -18.04 -1.87
CA SER A 69 9.46 -18.24 -3.05
C SER A 69 9.98 -17.45 -4.23
N ARG A 70 9.76 -17.94 -5.44
CA ARG A 70 10.10 -17.22 -6.67
C ARG A 70 8.92 -17.27 -7.63
N PRO A 71 8.50 -16.13 -8.20
CA PRO A 71 7.50 -16.10 -9.26
C PRO A 71 7.98 -16.87 -10.48
N ILE A 72 7.05 -17.50 -11.17
CA ILE A 72 7.37 -18.22 -12.41
C ILE A 72 7.34 -17.21 -13.56
N VAL A 73 8.43 -17.14 -14.30
CA VAL A 73 8.52 -16.30 -15.51
C VAL A 73 8.38 -17.20 -16.72
N ILE A 74 7.41 -16.91 -17.57
CA ILE A 74 7.10 -17.65 -18.77
C ILE A 74 7.37 -16.74 -19.97
N GLU A 75 8.15 -17.23 -20.93
CA GLU A 75 8.31 -16.57 -22.22
C GLU A 75 7.52 -17.33 -23.27
N GLU A 76 6.48 -16.71 -23.80
CA GLU A 76 5.61 -17.30 -24.82
C GLU A 76 5.47 -16.35 -26.00
N ALA A 77 5.85 -16.79 -27.19
CA ALA A 77 5.77 -16.01 -28.42
C ALA A 77 6.44 -14.60 -28.35
N GLY A 78 7.52 -14.47 -27.56
CA GLY A 78 8.22 -13.19 -27.36
C GLY A 78 7.56 -12.25 -26.35
N VAL A 79 6.55 -12.72 -25.63
CA VAL A 79 5.90 -12.00 -24.54
C VAL A 79 6.32 -12.64 -23.21
N THR A 80 6.83 -11.82 -22.29
CA THR A 80 7.15 -12.26 -20.93
C THR A 80 5.91 -12.13 -20.07
N LYS A 81 5.54 -13.21 -19.39
CA LYS A 81 4.46 -13.29 -18.41
C LYS A 81 5.01 -13.74 -17.06
N ILE A 82 4.47 -13.22 -15.99
CA ILE A 82 4.89 -13.54 -14.62
C ILE A 82 3.68 -14.07 -13.86
N GLU A 83 3.75 -15.31 -13.39
CA GLU A 83 2.76 -15.84 -12.49
C GLU A 83 3.00 -15.31 -11.07
N PRO A 84 2.02 -14.62 -10.46
CA PRO A 84 2.17 -14.10 -9.10
C PRO A 84 2.18 -15.24 -8.08
N ILE A 85 2.83 -15.01 -6.93
CA ILE A 85 2.73 -15.94 -5.82
C ILE A 85 1.36 -15.80 -5.17
N ILE A 86 0.71 -16.92 -4.89
CA ILE A 86 -0.58 -16.92 -4.19
C ILE A 86 -0.34 -17.29 -2.72
N ARG A 87 -0.66 -16.39 -1.82
CA ARG A 87 -0.61 -16.62 -0.37
C ARG A 87 -1.85 -16.00 0.29
N LEU A 88 -2.50 -16.70 1.21
CA LEU A 88 -3.74 -16.27 1.86
C LEU A 88 -4.86 -15.86 0.88
N GLY A 89 -4.89 -16.41 -0.33
CA GLY A 89 -5.84 -16.05 -1.38
C GLY A 89 -5.52 -14.73 -2.11
N ILE A 90 -4.38 -14.10 -1.81
CA ILE A 90 -3.92 -12.87 -2.45
C ILE A 90 -2.91 -13.20 -3.53
N LYS A 91 -2.99 -12.56 -4.70
CA LYS A 91 -1.95 -12.57 -5.73
C LYS A 91 -0.87 -11.57 -5.35
N LEU A 92 0.32 -12.08 -5.02
CA LEU A 92 1.44 -11.30 -4.49
C LEU A 92 2.53 -11.13 -5.54
N MET A 93 3.00 -9.90 -5.67
CA MET A 93 4.18 -9.56 -6.43
C MET A 93 5.05 -8.58 -5.65
N SER A 94 6.36 -8.82 -5.59
CA SER A 94 7.34 -7.93 -4.98
C SER A 94 8.66 -8.00 -5.71
N ILE A 95 9.31 -6.86 -5.84
CA ILE A 95 10.66 -6.81 -6.40
C ILE A 95 11.64 -7.64 -5.55
N GLY A 96 11.40 -7.75 -4.24
CA GLY A 96 12.21 -8.56 -3.33
C GLY A 96 12.21 -10.06 -3.64
N LEU A 97 11.29 -10.53 -4.50
CA LEU A 97 11.25 -11.93 -4.94
C LEU A 97 12.18 -12.21 -6.13
N PHE A 98 12.67 -11.17 -6.81
CA PHE A 98 13.53 -11.27 -7.99
C PHE A 98 14.97 -10.85 -7.72
N ILE A 99 15.20 -9.95 -6.77
CA ILE A 99 16.48 -9.28 -6.57
C ILE A 99 17.06 -9.70 -5.23
N ASP A 100 18.35 -10.07 -5.26
CA ASP A 100 19.16 -10.20 -4.06
C ASP A 100 19.20 -8.84 -3.34
N PRO A 101 18.88 -8.77 -2.05
CA PRO A 101 18.89 -7.52 -1.27
C PRO A 101 20.19 -6.72 -1.41
N VAL A 102 21.32 -7.40 -1.58
CA VAL A 102 22.64 -6.76 -1.78
C VAL A 102 22.69 -6.03 -3.13
N LYS A 103 21.99 -6.51 -4.14
CA LYS A 103 21.94 -5.91 -5.49
C LYS A 103 20.86 -4.84 -5.63
N ALA A 104 19.89 -4.77 -4.74
CA ALA A 104 18.80 -3.79 -4.76
C ALA A 104 19.32 -2.33 -4.69
N ALA A 105 20.44 -2.10 -4.03
CA ALA A 105 21.07 -0.78 -3.92
C ALA A 105 21.50 -0.15 -5.26
N ILE A 106 21.57 -0.93 -6.33
CA ILE A 106 21.96 -0.45 -7.68
C ILE A 106 20.75 0.12 -8.45
N TRP A 107 19.52 -0.23 -8.05
CA TRP A 107 18.30 0.20 -8.69
C TRP A 107 17.94 1.63 -8.28
N ARG A 108 18.23 2.59 -9.14
CA ARG A 108 17.98 4.01 -8.89
C ARG A 108 17.00 4.58 -9.91
N GLY A 109 16.10 5.46 -9.43
CA GLY A 109 15.22 6.31 -10.23
C GLY A 109 14.56 5.61 -11.42
N PRO A 110 14.97 5.91 -12.66
CA PRO A 110 14.31 5.39 -13.86
C PRO A 110 14.33 3.87 -14.00
N LEU A 111 15.38 3.20 -13.50
CA LEU A 111 15.48 1.74 -13.53
C LEU A 111 14.44 1.11 -12.59
N ALA A 112 14.28 1.70 -11.40
CA ALA A 112 13.30 1.28 -10.43
C ALA A 112 11.86 1.43 -10.96
N ALA A 113 11.55 2.59 -11.57
CA ALA A 113 10.26 2.83 -12.20
C ALA A 113 10.00 1.85 -13.36
N SER A 114 11.01 1.56 -14.18
CA SER A 114 10.89 0.58 -15.28
C SER A 114 10.63 -0.84 -14.76
N GLY A 115 11.33 -1.27 -13.71
CA GLY A 115 11.11 -2.58 -13.08
C GLY A 115 9.70 -2.72 -12.48
N MET A 116 9.23 -1.68 -11.80
CA MET A 116 7.86 -1.63 -11.28
C MET A 116 6.84 -1.76 -12.42
N LYS A 117 7.02 -1.04 -13.53
CA LYS A 117 6.13 -1.14 -14.71
C LYS A 117 6.11 -2.54 -15.28
N GLN A 118 7.28 -3.18 -15.42
CA GLN A 118 7.36 -4.56 -15.87
C GLN A 118 6.59 -5.50 -14.94
N MET A 119 6.73 -5.36 -13.63
CA MET A 119 5.96 -6.16 -12.67
C MET A 119 4.45 -5.93 -12.80
N ILE A 120 4.00 -4.70 -13.05
CA ILE A 120 2.58 -4.42 -13.24
C ILE A 120 2.07 -5.01 -14.56
N ASP A 121 2.78 -4.72 -15.67
CA ASP A 121 2.32 -5.02 -17.02
C ASP A 121 2.47 -6.52 -17.37
N GLN A 122 3.46 -7.22 -16.81
CA GLN A 122 3.77 -8.61 -17.14
C GLN A 122 3.17 -9.64 -16.19
N THR A 123 2.69 -9.20 -15.02
CA THR A 123 2.06 -10.12 -14.06
C THR A 123 0.66 -10.52 -14.53
N GLU A 124 0.39 -11.82 -14.50
CA GLU A 124 -0.93 -12.37 -14.82
C GLU A 124 -1.89 -12.18 -13.63
N TRP A 125 -2.36 -10.94 -13.48
CA TRP A 125 -3.29 -10.58 -12.40
C TRP A 125 -4.64 -11.29 -12.53
N GLY A 126 -5.11 -11.56 -13.78
CA GLY A 126 -6.45 -12.11 -14.03
C GLY A 126 -7.53 -11.18 -13.47
N GLU A 127 -8.68 -11.75 -13.13
CA GLU A 127 -9.79 -10.96 -12.58
C GLU A 127 -9.53 -10.59 -11.12
N LEU A 128 -9.42 -9.28 -10.87
CA LEU A 128 -9.26 -8.69 -9.53
C LEU A 128 -10.30 -7.59 -9.29
N ASP A 129 -10.89 -7.61 -8.11
CA ASP A 129 -11.70 -6.49 -7.62
C ASP A 129 -10.79 -5.32 -7.21
N TYR A 130 -9.68 -5.62 -6.55
CA TYR A 130 -8.72 -4.64 -6.09
C TYR A 130 -7.27 -5.08 -6.32
N LEU A 131 -6.46 -4.19 -6.87
CA LEU A 131 -5.00 -4.27 -6.84
C LEU A 131 -4.47 -3.20 -5.90
N ILE A 132 -3.90 -3.62 -4.77
CA ILE A 132 -3.24 -2.73 -3.82
C ILE A 132 -1.78 -2.57 -4.23
N ILE A 133 -1.29 -1.34 -4.30
CA ILE A 133 0.12 -1.03 -4.59
C ILE A 133 0.74 -0.37 -3.36
N ASP A 134 1.66 -1.08 -2.72
CA ASP A 134 2.49 -0.57 -1.63
C ASP A 134 3.69 0.17 -2.22
N THR A 135 3.74 1.50 -2.09
CA THR A 135 4.75 2.34 -2.74
C THR A 135 5.93 2.65 -1.82
N PRO A 136 7.10 3.05 -2.33
CA PRO A 136 8.16 3.61 -1.50
C PRO A 136 7.69 4.80 -0.68
N PRO A 137 8.34 5.12 0.45
CA PRO A 137 8.03 6.35 1.19
C PRO A 137 8.39 7.60 0.38
N GLY A 138 7.64 8.68 0.59
CA GLY A 138 7.86 9.97 -0.08
C GLY A 138 7.06 10.15 -1.37
N THR A 139 7.62 10.90 -2.33
CA THR A 139 6.94 11.36 -3.56
C THR A 139 7.83 11.25 -4.80
N GLY A 140 8.65 10.20 -4.87
CA GLY A 140 9.66 10.01 -5.92
C GLY A 140 9.08 9.50 -7.25
N ASP A 141 10.00 9.11 -8.14
CA ASP A 141 9.72 8.73 -9.54
C ASP A 141 8.68 7.62 -9.70
N ILE A 142 8.64 6.67 -8.76
CA ILE A 142 7.66 5.57 -8.77
C ILE A 142 6.23 6.10 -8.68
N HIS A 143 5.97 7.05 -7.76
CA HIS A 143 4.65 7.67 -7.62
C HIS A 143 4.25 8.41 -8.89
N ILE A 144 5.16 9.19 -9.46
CA ILE A 144 4.92 9.96 -10.69
C ILE A 144 4.62 9.01 -11.84
N SER A 145 5.40 7.94 -11.99
CA SER A 145 5.20 6.94 -13.04
C SER A 145 3.84 6.24 -12.92
N LEU A 146 3.44 5.84 -11.70
CA LEU A 146 2.12 5.24 -11.44
C LEU A 146 1.00 6.18 -11.87
N LEU A 147 1.07 7.45 -11.46
CA LEU A 147 0.05 8.45 -11.74
C LEU A 147 -0.06 8.80 -13.24
N GLN A 148 1.06 8.79 -13.94
CA GLN A 148 1.10 9.13 -15.38
C GLN A 148 0.63 7.98 -16.25
N GLU A 149 0.88 6.73 -15.84
CA GLU A 149 0.71 5.58 -16.73
C GLU A 149 -0.54 4.75 -16.45
N TYR A 150 -1.00 4.67 -15.20
CA TYR A 150 -2.11 3.80 -14.85
C TYR A 150 -3.35 4.57 -14.40
N ASN A 151 -4.51 3.95 -14.64
CA ASN A 151 -5.79 4.47 -14.14
C ASN A 151 -5.94 4.09 -12.65
N ILE A 152 -5.43 4.95 -11.77
CA ILE A 152 -5.48 4.76 -10.32
C ILE A 152 -6.84 5.21 -9.80
N GLY A 153 -7.56 4.30 -9.11
CA GLY A 153 -8.86 4.59 -8.52
C GLY A 153 -8.76 5.50 -7.29
N GLY A 154 -7.73 5.33 -6.47
CA GLY A 154 -7.55 6.18 -5.30
C GLY A 154 -6.25 5.91 -4.54
N VAL A 155 -5.96 6.77 -3.57
CA VAL A 155 -4.80 6.64 -2.68
C VAL A 155 -5.21 6.69 -1.21
N ILE A 156 -4.61 5.83 -0.41
CA ILE A 156 -4.69 5.84 1.05
C ILE A 156 -3.35 6.32 1.59
N ILE A 157 -3.38 7.31 2.45
CA ILE A 157 -2.18 7.87 3.07
C ILE A 157 -2.01 7.30 4.48
N VAL A 158 -0.87 6.67 4.73
CA VAL A 158 -0.50 6.17 6.06
C VAL A 158 0.47 7.13 6.74
N THR A 159 0.18 7.50 7.97
CA THR A 159 1.01 8.39 8.80
C THR A 159 1.04 7.94 10.25
N THR A 160 1.88 8.58 11.05
CA THR A 160 1.89 8.50 12.52
C THR A 160 1.51 9.86 13.11
N PRO A 161 1.11 9.96 14.41
CA PRO A 161 0.67 11.22 15.01
C PRO A 161 1.71 12.33 15.06
N GLN A 162 3.00 12.02 14.82
CA GLN A 162 4.10 12.98 14.97
C GLN A 162 3.99 14.16 14.00
N THR A 163 4.22 15.37 14.51
CA THR A 163 4.20 16.61 13.72
C THR A 163 5.18 16.61 12.54
N LEU A 164 6.36 16.00 12.68
CA LEU A 164 7.34 15.85 11.61
C LEU A 164 6.84 14.96 10.46
N SER A 165 5.96 14.00 10.76
CA SER A 165 5.32 13.16 9.73
C SER A 165 4.33 13.96 8.89
N THR A 166 3.71 14.99 9.47
CA THR A 166 2.66 15.76 8.81
C THR A 166 3.19 16.63 7.65
N GLY A 167 4.43 17.15 7.74
CA GLY A 167 5.04 17.95 6.68
C GLY A 167 5.30 17.16 5.39
N ASP A 168 5.81 15.95 5.51
CA ASP A 168 6.07 15.09 4.35
C ASP A 168 4.79 14.50 3.78
N VAL A 169 3.80 14.22 4.64
CA VAL A 169 2.47 13.80 4.20
C VAL A 169 1.76 14.90 3.41
N GLN A 170 1.96 16.19 3.75
CA GLN A 170 1.43 17.29 2.94
C GLN A 170 1.91 17.21 1.50
N LYS A 171 3.22 16.98 1.28
CA LYS A 171 3.79 16.79 -0.06
C LYS A 171 3.15 15.62 -0.79
N ALA A 172 2.93 14.50 -0.08
CA ALA A 172 2.29 13.33 -0.66
C ALA A 172 0.84 13.63 -1.06
N ILE A 173 0.03 14.22 -0.19
CA ILE A 173 -1.36 14.60 -0.51
C ILE A 173 -1.38 15.59 -1.69
N SER A 174 -0.53 16.62 -1.67
CA SER A 174 -0.45 17.59 -2.78
C SER A 174 -0.07 16.91 -4.10
N LEU A 175 0.86 15.94 -4.09
CA LEU A 175 1.20 15.20 -5.30
C LEU A 175 -0.02 14.52 -5.92
N TYR A 176 -0.85 13.87 -5.11
CA TYR A 176 -2.01 13.15 -5.60
C TYR A 176 -3.19 14.08 -5.96
N SER A 177 -3.41 15.15 -5.18
CA SER A 177 -4.56 16.04 -5.35
C SER A 177 -4.34 17.16 -6.37
N GLU A 178 -3.12 17.71 -6.47
CA GLU A 178 -2.82 18.92 -7.25
C GLU A 178 -2.25 18.60 -8.64
N THR A 179 -1.93 17.36 -8.95
CA THR A 179 -1.50 16.99 -10.29
C THR A 179 -2.68 17.20 -11.26
N LYS A 180 -2.43 17.67 -12.48
CA LYS A 180 -3.42 17.74 -13.57
C LYS A 180 -4.15 16.40 -13.83
N ILE A 181 -3.70 15.36 -13.18
CA ILE A 181 -4.14 13.97 -13.32
C ILE A 181 -4.99 13.54 -12.10
N GLY A 182 -5.24 14.42 -11.13
CA GLY A 182 -5.94 14.25 -9.86
C GLY A 182 -6.41 12.81 -9.53
N VAL A 183 -5.74 12.15 -8.57
CA VAL A 183 -6.22 10.88 -8.04
C VAL A 183 -6.89 11.15 -6.70
N PRO A 184 -8.10 10.62 -6.47
CA PRO A 184 -8.81 10.82 -5.20
C PRO A 184 -7.97 10.32 -4.01
N VAL A 185 -7.82 11.16 -2.99
CA VAL A 185 -7.31 10.71 -1.69
C VAL A 185 -8.48 10.13 -0.92
N LEU A 186 -8.57 8.79 -0.86
CA LEU A 186 -9.66 8.07 -0.17
C LEU A 186 -9.66 8.36 1.33
N GLY A 187 -8.50 8.68 1.88
CA GLY A 187 -8.36 9.16 3.25
C GLY A 187 -7.00 8.87 3.88
N VAL A 188 -6.92 9.19 5.16
CA VAL A 188 -5.72 9.04 5.99
C VAL A 188 -5.93 7.93 7.00
N ILE A 189 -4.92 7.06 7.18
CA ILE A 189 -4.83 6.12 8.30
C ILE A 189 -3.72 6.62 9.22
N GLU A 190 -4.08 6.97 10.45
CA GLU A 190 -3.11 7.29 11.51
C GLU A 190 -2.72 5.99 12.21
N ASN A 191 -1.56 5.48 11.92
CA ASN A 191 -0.99 4.28 12.54
C ASN A 191 -0.17 4.65 13.79
N MET A 192 -0.02 3.71 14.71
CA MET A 192 0.69 3.90 15.99
C MET A 192 0.11 5.06 16.81
N SER A 193 -1.23 5.24 16.77
CA SER A 193 -1.91 6.39 17.38
C SER A 193 -1.80 6.41 18.88
N TRP A 194 -1.81 5.27 19.52
CA TRP A 194 -1.59 5.11 20.97
C TRP A 194 -1.11 3.69 21.28
N PHE A 195 -0.56 3.51 22.44
CA PHE A 195 -0.26 2.20 23.05
C PHE A 195 -1.17 1.96 24.24
N THR A 196 -1.70 0.76 24.38
CA THR A 196 -2.46 0.30 25.55
C THR A 196 -1.77 -0.92 26.13
N PRO A 197 -1.27 -0.87 27.39
CA PRO A 197 -0.68 -2.03 28.06
C PRO A 197 -1.71 -3.16 28.23
N GLU A 198 -1.29 -4.40 28.03
CA GLU A 198 -2.20 -5.55 28.16
C GLU A 198 -2.84 -5.67 29.56
N LYS A 199 -2.07 -5.32 30.61
CA LYS A 199 -2.54 -5.36 32.01
C LYS A 199 -3.39 -4.14 32.43
N HIS A 200 -3.40 -3.09 31.60
CA HIS A 200 -4.12 -1.82 31.88
C HIS A 200 -4.90 -1.40 30.63
N PRO A 201 -5.95 -2.15 30.23
CA PRO A 201 -6.68 -1.92 28.99
C PRO A 201 -7.47 -0.59 28.96
N GLU A 202 -7.65 0.05 30.11
CA GLU A 202 -8.26 1.37 30.25
C GLU A 202 -7.31 2.53 29.96
N GLU A 203 -5.98 2.27 29.96
CA GLU A 203 -4.97 3.31 29.75
C GLU A 203 -4.56 3.44 28.28
N LYS A 204 -4.33 4.67 27.85
CA LYS A 204 -3.80 4.99 26.52
C LYS A 204 -2.60 5.91 26.63
N TYR A 205 -1.48 5.47 26.08
CA TYR A 205 -0.23 6.24 26.05
C TYR A 205 0.02 6.72 24.63
N PHE A 206 0.13 8.03 24.44
CA PHE A 206 0.36 8.66 23.13
C PHE A 206 1.86 8.87 22.89
N LEU A 207 2.58 7.77 22.65
CA LEU A 207 4.04 7.76 22.53
C LEU A 207 4.57 8.64 21.39
N PHE A 208 3.79 8.80 20.34
CA PHE A 208 4.14 9.60 19.17
C PHE A 208 3.34 10.90 19.04
N GLY A 209 2.75 11.38 20.13
CA GLY A 209 1.85 12.54 20.13
C GLY A 209 0.40 12.16 19.83
N LYS A 210 -0.45 13.15 19.57
CA LYS A 210 -1.90 12.96 19.40
C LYS A 210 -2.47 13.84 18.31
N GLY A 211 -3.35 13.28 17.47
CA GLY A 211 -4.20 14.03 16.55
C GLY A 211 -3.51 14.55 15.29
N GLY A 212 -2.33 14.03 14.93
CA GLY A 212 -1.64 14.42 13.70
C GLY A 212 -2.41 14.06 12.45
N GLY A 213 -2.94 12.84 12.38
CA GLY A 213 -3.76 12.37 11.26
C GLY A 213 -5.10 13.12 11.17
N GLU A 214 -5.74 13.39 12.30
CA GLU A 214 -6.97 14.19 12.33
C GLU A 214 -6.74 15.64 11.82
N SER A 215 -5.65 16.26 12.23
CA SER A 215 -5.26 17.60 11.76
C SER A 215 -4.99 17.63 10.26
N LEU A 216 -4.34 16.58 9.72
CA LEU A 216 -4.11 16.42 8.29
C LEU A 216 -5.43 16.22 7.54
N ALA A 217 -6.29 15.32 8.00
CA ALA A 217 -7.58 15.03 7.39
C ALA A 217 -8.43 16.32 7.28
N LYS A 218 -8.52 17.10 8.35
CA LYS A 218 -9.21 18.40 8.36
C LYS A 218 -8.57 19.40 7.41
N ARG A 219 -7.24 19.53 7.42
CA ARG A 219 -6.51 20.52 6.61
C ARG A 219 -6.69 20.29 5.11
N PHE A 220 -6.69 19.04 4.67
CA PHE A 220 -6.81 18.67 3.25
C PHE A 220 -8.24 18.29 2.84
N ASN A 221 -9.20 18.41 3.75
CA ASN A 221 -10.59 18.01 3.54
C ASN A 221 -10.72 16.57 3.00
N VAL A 222 -9.95 15.65 3.61
CA VAL A 222 -10.00 14.22 3.33
C VAL A 222 -10.44 13.47 4.58
N GLU A 223 -10.92 12.23 4.42
CA GLU A 223 -11.43 11.46 5.55
C GLU A 223 -10.30 10.89 6.42
N LEU A 224 -10.45 10.87 7.74
CA LEU A 224 -9.66 10.04 8.65
C LEU A 224 -10.31 8.64 8.67
N LEU A 225 -9.75 7.72 7.88
CA LEU A 225 -10.29 6.37 7.72
C LEU A 225 -10.22 5.57 9.02
N ALA A 226 -9.09 5.66 9.70
CA ALA A 226 -8.87 4.96 10.97
C ALA A 226 -7.71 5.54 11.77
N GLN A 227 -7.74 5.23 13.08
CA GLN A 227 -6.61 5.33 13.99
C GLN A 227 -6.29 3.93 14.50
N ILE A 228 -5.07 3.44 14.23
CA ILE A 228 -4.61 2.09 14.58
C ILE A 228 -3.66 2.19 15.78
N PRO A 229 -3.89 1.44 16.87
CA PRO A 229 -2.98 1.45 18.00
C PRO A 229 -1.64 0.79 17.66
N LEU A 230 -0.59 1.20 18.35
CA LEU A 230 0.64 0.42 18.46
C LEU A 230 0.33 -0.83 19.28
N ASN A 231 0.60 -2.00 18.72
CA ASN A 231 0.34 -3.27 19.38
C ASN A 231 1.56 -4.18 19.23
N GLU A 232 2.06 -4.69 20.34
CA GLU A 232 3.23 -5.56 20.41
C GLU A 232 3.02 -6.84 19.60
N LYS A 233 1.84 -7.45 19.70
CA LYS A 233 1.50 -8.67 18.95
C LYS A 233 1.48 -8.43 17.44
N ILE A 234 1.03 -7.25 16.98
CA ILE A 234 1.06 -6.93 15.53
C ILE A 234 2.50 -6.92 15.02
N CYS A 235 3.43 -6.33 15.76
CA CYS A 235 4.85 -6.32 15.38
C CYS A 235 5.40 -7.75 15.32
N GLU A 236 5.21 -8.52 16.38
CA GLU A 236 5.69 -9.89 16.45
C GLU A 236 5.11 -10.78 15.35
N GLU A 237 3.80 -10.77 15.15
CA GLU A 237 3.13 -11.60 14.14
C GLU A 237 3.50 -11.18 12.71
N CYS A 238 3.75 -9.89 12.46
CA CYS A 238 4.25 -9.41 11.17
C CYS A 238 5.67 -9.93 10.88
N ASP A 239 6.55 -9.95 11.87
CA ASP A 239 7.92 -10.44 11.73
C ASP A 239 7.96 -11.95 11.42
N TYR A 240 6.95 -12.70 11.84
CA TYR A 240 6.78 -14.13 11.55
C TYR A 240 5.86 -14.44 10.36
N GLY A 241 5.43 -13.44 9.59
CA GLY A 241 4.56 -13.64 8.42
C GLY A 241 3.14 -14.13 8.74
N LYS A 242 2.65 -13.87 9.96
CA LYS A 242 1.35 -14.36 10.46
C LYS A 242 0.26 -13.29 10.41
N LEU A 243 0.03 -12.71 9.25
CA LEU A 243 -0.95 -11.63 9.06
C LEU A 243 -2.38 -11.96 9.48
N LEU A 244 -2.80 -13.23 9.42
CA LEU A 244 -4.12 -13.63 9.92
C LEU A 244 -4.25 -13.39 11.43
N ALA A 245 -3.20 -13.66 12.20
CA ALA A 245 -3.18 -13.41 13.64
C ALA A 245 -3.25 -11.91 13.97
N VAL A 246 -2.68 -11.06 13.12
CA VAL A 246 -2.84 -9.60 13.23
C VAL A 246 -4.31 -9.21 13.18
N LEU A 247 -5.08 -9.78 12.25
CA LEU A 247 -6.50 -9.49 12.10
C LEU A 247 -7.36 -10.05 13.25
N GLU A 248 -6.88 -11.08 13.95
CA GLU A 248 -7.54 -11.60 15.14
C GLU A 248 -7.32 -10.70 16.37
N SER A 249 -6.38 -9.77 16.32
CA SER A 249 -6.15 -8.79 17.38
C SER A 249 -7.38 -7.93 17.59
N LYS A 250 -7.72 -7.69 18.87
CA LYS A 250 -8.93 -6.97 19.29
C LYS A 250 -9.08 -5.62 18.57
N GLY A 251 -10.17 -5.45 17.86
CA GLY A 251 -10.53 -4.22 17.18
C GLY A 251 -9.87 -3.99 15.81
N ILE A 252 -8.82 -4.74 15.45
CA ILE A 252 -8.15 -4.57 14.13
C ILE A 252 -9.06 -5.04 13.01
N LYS A 253 -9.67 -6.21 13.15
CA LYS A 253 -10.63 -6.74 12.17
C LYS A 253 -11.76 -5.76 11.85
N ASP A 254 -12.38 -5.18 12.88
CA ASP A 254 -13.47 -4.22 12.73
C ASP A 254 -12.98 -2.91 12.11
N THR A 255 -11.79 -2.46 12.49
CA THR A 255 -11.16 -1.27 11.91
C THR A 255 -10.98 -1.42 10.40
N PHE A 256 -10.39 -2.53 9.94
CA PHE A 256 -10.19 -2.76 8.52
C PHE A 256 -11.50 -3.05 7.79
N ALA A 257 -12.49 -3.69 8.42
CA ALA A 257 -13.82 -3.84 7.83
C ALA A 257 -14.48 -2.48 7.58
N ASN A 258 -14.35 -1.53 8.50
CA ASN A 258 -14.86 -0.17 8.31
C ASN A 258 -14.10 0.60 7.20
N ILE A 259 -12.78 0.44 7.11
CA ILE A 259 -11.98 1.01 6.02
C ILE A 259 -12.48 0.48 4.67
N ILE A 260 -12.65 -0.84 4.54
CA ILE A 260 -13.14 -1.48 3.30
C ILE A 260 -14.53 -0.99 2.92
N LYS A 261 -15.42 -0.85 3.90
CA LYS A 261 -16.78 -0.30 3.65
C LYS A 261 -16.71 1.09 3.03
N LYS A 262 -15.81 1.95 3.48
CA LYS A 262 -15.61 3.30 2.92
C LYS A 262 -14.97 3.24 1.54
N ILE A 263 -13.97 2.39 1.34
CA ILE A 263 -13.37 2.15 0.02
C ILE A 263 -14.44 1.73 -1.00
N ASN A 264 -15.32 0.80 -0.64
CA ASN A 264 -16.39 0.32 -1.52
C ASN A 264 -17.42 1.38 -1.88
N GLN A 265 -17.60 2.41 -1.06
CA GLN A 265 -18.48 3.54 -1.37
C GLN A 265 -17.90 4.41 -2.48
N GLU A 266 -16.59 4.59 -2.51
CA GLU A 266 -15.88 5.41 -3.50
C GLU A 266 -15.48 4.59 -4.74
N LEU A 267 -15.15 3.31 -4.56
CA LEU A 267 -14.66 2.38 -5.59
C LEU A 267 -15.47 1.08 -5.56
N PRO A 268 -16.74 1.09 -6.03
CA PRO A 268 -17.55 -0.11 -6.07
C PRO A 268 -17.01 -1.15 -7.06
N VAL A 269 -17.32 -2.45 -6.82
CA VAL A 269 -16.89 -3.60 -7.64
C VAL A 269 -18.07 -4.34 -8.24
#